data_b2d85698e3511c094373295f3652d7e7
#
_entry.id   b2d85698e3511c094373295f3652d7e7
#
_cell.length_a   1.000
_cell.length_b   1.000
_cell.length_c   1.000
_cell.angle_alpha   90.00
_cell.angle_beta   90.00
_cell.angle_gamma   90.00
#
_symmetry.space_group_name_H-M   'P 1'
#
loop_
_entity.id
_entity.type
_entity.pdbx_description
1 polymer ?
#
loop_
_entity_poly.entity_id
_entity_poly.type
_entity_poly.pdbx_seq_one_letter_code
_entity_poly.pdbx_strand_id
1 'polypeptide(L)'
;MTDLPDTDFTQRFIFDESDARGELVALERSYAEVLAKHSYPEPVAQLLGELMAAASLLVGTLKFDGLLILQARSEGPVPLLMIECSSEREIRGLARYDASQIAPDATLADMMPNGVLALTVDPTQGQRYQGIVDLDGATLAECFTNYFVMSQQTGTRFWLYADGRNARGLLLQQLPADRLRDPEEREANWQHLTALASTLTADELLSLDNETVLHRLYHEEAVRLFDVQPLRFRCSCSRERSGNALVSLGLEDAQKLVVEHGGSIEIDCQFCNERYLFDAADITQLFAGAGVDTPSDTRH
;
A
#
# COMPACT_ATOMS: atom_id res chain seq x y z
N MET A 1 8.47 -23.79 -18.81
CA MET A 1 7.46 -22.83 -18.31
C MET A 1 7.88 -21.51 -18.93
N THR A 2 7.14 -21.04 -19.91
CA THR A 2 7.35 -19.70 -20.48
C THR A 2 6.95 -18.72 -19.40
N ASP A 3 7.92 -17.96 -18.86
CA ASP A 3 7.66 -16.82 -18.01
C ASP A 3 6.76 -15.88 -18.82
N LEU A 4 5.49 -15.77 -18.36
CA LEU A 4 4.63 -14.68 -18.81
C LEU A 4 5.31 -13.39 -18.35
N PRO A 5 5.36 -12.33 -19.18
CA PRO A 5 5.93 -11.07 -18.75
C PRO A 5 5.25 -10.64 -17.45
N ASP A 6 6.08 -10.23 -16.47
CA ASP A 6 5.58 -9.70 -15.19
C ASP A 6 4.63 -8.54 -15.51
N THR A 7 3.34 -8.73 -15.19
CA THR A 7 2.31 -7.68 -15.38
C THR A 7 2.33 -6.67 -14.23
N ASP A 8 3.06 -7.00 -13.14
CA ASP A 8 3.14 -6.23 -11.92
C ASP A 8 4.55 -5.71 -11.71
N PHE A 9 4.72 -4.41 -11.82
CA PHE A 9 6.02 -3.77 -11.66
C PHE A 9 5.91 -2.29 -11.32
N THR A 10 6.99 -1.73 -10.73
CA THR A 10 7.26 -0.29 -10.76
C THR A 10 8.34 0.02 -11.77
N GLN A 11 8.33 1.22 -12.30
CA GLN A 11 9.32 1.69 -13.26
C GLN A 11 9.63 3.16 -13.05
N ARG A 12 10.88 3.43 -12.65
CA ARG A 12 11.38 4.78 -12.42
C ARG A 12 11.76 5.46 -13.72
N PHE A 13 11.58 6.78 -13.74
CA PHE A 13 12.16 7.65 -14.78
C PHE A 13 12.68 8.95 -14.16
N ILE A 14 13.58 9.62 -14.88
CA ILE A 14 14.11 10.95 -14.52
C ILE A 14 14.04 11.87 -15.73
N PHE A 15 14.01 13.15 -15.46
CA PHE A 15 14.19 14.19 -16.47
C PHE A 15 15.66 14.61 -16.46
N ASP A 16 16.35 14.44 -17.61
CA ASP A 16 17.80 14.70 -17.69
C ASP A 16 18.16 16.18 -17.58
N GLU A 17 17.22 17.07 -17.84
CA GLU A 17 17.41 18.52 -17.80
C GLU A 17 16.67 19.21 -16.66
N SER A 18 16.06 18.45 -15.73
CA SER A 18 15.26 18.96 -14.62
C SER A 18 15.61 18.28 -13.30
N ASP A 19 15.29 18.96 -12.20
CA ASP A 19 15.35 18.40 -10.84
C ASP A 19 14.05 17.73 -10.47
N ALA A 20 13.58 16.81 -11.32
CA ALA A 20 12.38 16.02 -11.10
C ALA A 20 12.62 14.56 -11.49
N ARG A 21 11.89 13.68 -10.80
CA ARG A 21 11.80 12.26 -11.10
C ARG A 21 10.36 11.80 -11.08
N GLY A 22 10.11 10.67 -11.70
CA GLY A 22 8.83 10.00 -11.58
C GLY A 22 8.97 8.51 -11.38
N GLU A 23 7.88 7.90 -11.01
CA GLU A 23 7.71 6.45 -10.91
C GLU A 23 6.32 6.09 -11.43
N LEU A 24 6.26 5.04 -12.23
CA LEU A 24 5.03 4.43 -12.72
C LEU A 24 4.84 3.08 -12.04
N VAL A 25 3.60 2.68 -11.80
CA VAL A 25 3.24 1.35 -11.31
C VAL A 25 2.14 0.73 -12.16
N ALA A 26 2.27 -0.57 -12.38
CA ALA A 26 1.24 -1.40 -12.97
C ALA A 26 1.00 -2.61 -12.05
N LEU A 27 -0.25 -2.89 -11.72
CA LEU A 27 -0.69 -4.03 -10.93
C LEU A 27 -1.91 -4.66 -11.63
N GLU A 28 -1.78 -5.91 -12.03
CA GLU A 28 -2.85 -6.73 -12.57
C GLU A 28 -3.01 -8.00 -11.75
N ARG A 29 -1.96 -8.82 -11.69
CA ARG A 29 -1.97 -10.12 -11.00
C ARG A 29 -2.09 -9.98 -9.49
N SER A 30 -1.23 -9.18 -8.85
CA SER A 30 -1.27 -8.96 -7.39
C SER A 30 -2.57 -8.33 -6.97
N TYR A 31 -3.12 -7.41 -7.78
CA TYR A 31 -4.42 -6.80 -7.53
C TYR A 31 -5.54 -7.85 -7.63
N ALA A 32 -5.57 -8.66 -8.68
CA ALA A 32 -6.53 -9.75 -8.83
C ALA A 32 -6.43 -10.78 -7.67
N GLU A 33 -5.21 -11.11 -7.20
CA GLU A 33 -5.00 -12.00 -6.07
C GLU A 33 -5.56 -11.43 -4.76
N VAL A 34 -5.44 -10.12 -4.52
CA VAL A 34 -6.05 -9.43 -3.38
C VAL A 34 -7.57 -9.44 -3.49
N LEU A 35 -8.12 -9.08 -4.65
CA LEU A 35 -9.57 -9.05 -4.87
C LEU A 35 -10.20 -10.45 -4.73
N ALA A 36 -9.52 -11.50 -5.15
CA ALA A 36 -10.01 -12.89 -5.05
C ALA A 36 -10.17 -13.40 -3.61
N LYS A 37 -9.62 -12.69 -2.60
CA LYS A 37 -9.74 -13.11 -1.19
C LYS A 37 -11.08 -12.71 -0.57
N HIS A 38 -11.75 -11.68 -1.10
CA HIS A 38 -13.02 -11.16 -0.57
C HIS A 38 -13.89 -10.66 -1.72
N SER A 39 -15.21 -10.61 -1.51
CA SER A 39 -16.18 -10.13 -2.53
C SER A 39 -16.38 -8.62 -2.40
N TYR A 40 -15.39 -7.83 -2.82
CA TYR A 40 -15.46 -6.38 -2.72
C TYR A 40 -16.49 -5.74 -3.67
N PRO A 41 -17.34 -4.80 -3.22
CA PRO A 41 -18.08 -3.90 -4.09
C PRO A 41 -17.12 -3.11 -4.99
N GLU A 42 -17.54 -2.76 -6.19
CA GLU A 42 -16.69 -2.09 -7.19
C GLU A 42 -15.99 -0.83 -6.65
N PRO A 43 -16.67 0.13 -5.96
CA PRO A 43 -16.00 1.30 -5.41
C PRO A 43 -14.92 0.96 -4.38
N VAL A 44 -15.15 -0.09 -3.56
CA VAL A 44 -14.15 -0.56 -2.58
C VAL A 44 -12.97 -1.22 -3.26
N ALA A 45 -13.22 -2.02 -4.30
CA ALA A 45 -12.17 -2.63 -5.11
C ALA A 45 -11.29 -1.55 -5.75
N GLN A 46 -11.88 -0.53 -6.36
CA GLN A 46 -11.16 0.60 -6.96
C GLN A 46 -10.31 1.33 -5.92
N LEU A 47 -10.90 1.70 -4.79
CA LEU A 47 -10.18 2.39 -3.70
C LEU A 47 -9.01 1.55 -3.16
N LEU A 48 -9.20 0.23 -3.03
CA LEU A 48 -8.16 -0.72 -2.62
C LEU A 48 -7.02 -0.77 -3.65
N GLY A 49 -7.35 -0.79 -4.95
CA GLY A 49 -6.38 -0.77 -6.04
C GLY A 49 -5.56 0.53 -6.08
N GLU A 50 -6.21 1.68 -5.93
CA GLU A 50 -5.52 2.98 -5.85
C GLU A 50 -4.55 3.03 -4.66
N LEU A 51 -4.95 2.50 -3.48
CA LEU A 51 -4.07 2.46 -2.31
C LEU A 51 -2.90 1.46 -2.50
N MET A 52 -3.12 0.34 -3.21
CA MET A 52 -2.05 -0.58 -3.61
C MET A 52 -1.05 0.09 -4.55
N ALA A 53 -1.53 0.85 -5.55
CA ALA A 53 -0.69 1.62 -6.45
C ALA A 53 0.12 2.67 -5.68
N ALA A 54 -0.49 3.42 -4.76
CA ALA A 54 0.20 4.40 -3.92
C ALA A 54 1.30 3.76 -3.07
N ALA A 55 1.02 2.61 -2.41
CA ALA A 55 2.01 1.90 -1.61
C ALA A 55 3.21 1.45 -2.45
N SER A 56 2.97 0.94 -3.65
CA SER A 56 4.00 0.48 -4.58
C SER A 56 4.90 1.63 -5.06
N LEU A 57 4.31 2.78 -5.42
CA LEU A 57 5.05 4.00 -5.79
C LEU A 57 5.91 4.52 -4.64
N LEU A 58 5.37 4.52 -3.42
CA LEU A 58 6.08 4.98 -2.24
C LEU A 58 7.27 4.09 -1.90
N VAL A 59 7.13 2.77 -1.98
CA VAL A 59 8.24 1.82 -1.77
C VAL A 59 9.35 2.05 -2.81
N GLY A 60 9.01 2.37 -4.05
CA GLY A 60 9.98 2.69 -5.10
C GLY A 60 10.76 3.99 -4.83
N THR A 61 10.16 4.93 -4.08
CA THR A 61 10.77 6.25 -3.83
C THR A 61 11.50 6.36 -2.50
N LEU A 62 11.08 5.59 -1.49
CA LEU A 62 11.69 5.60 -0.16
C LEU A 62 12.92 4.66 -0.10
N LYS A 63 13.93 5.07 0.66
CA LYS A 63 15.12 4.25 0.92
C LYS A 63 15.01 3.65 2.32
N PHE A 64 14.49 2.46 2.42
CA PHE A 64 14.40 1.70 3.67
C PHE A 64 14.50 0.20 3.36
N ASP A 65 14.84 -0.58 4.37
CA ASP A 65 14.71 -2.03 4.37
C ASP A 65 13.70 -2.39 5.44
N GLY A 66 12.56 -3.00 5.06
CA GLY A 66 11.47 -3.28 5.98
C GLY A 66 10.08 -3.24 5.31
N LEU A 67 9.12 -2.70 6.04
CA LEU A 67 7.70 -2.71 5.65
C LEU A 67 7.12 -1.30 5.59
N LEU A 68 6.46 -0.98 4.49
CA LEU A 68 5.55 0.16 4.39
C LEU A 68 4.13 -0.33 4.67
N ILE A 69 3.45 0.34 5.60
CA ILE A 69 2.06 0.06 5.95
C ILE A 69 1.24 1.32 5.70
N LEU A 70 0.23 1.22 4.85
CA LEU A 70 -0.80 2.23 4.66
C LEU A 70 -2.09 1.70 5.30
N GLN A 71 -2.55 2.38 6.36
CA GLN A 71 -3.74 1.98 7.10
C GLN A 71 -4.70 3.16 7.21
N ALA A 72 -5.79 3.13 6.44
CA ALA A 72 -6.86 4.11 6.53
C ALA A 72 -7.97 3.61 7.47
N ARG A 73 -8.49 4.51 8.28
CA ARG A 73 -9.61 4.27 9.21
C ARG A 73 -10.64 5.36 9.09
N SER A 74 -11.90 4.98 9.22
CA SER A 74 -13.05 5.87 9.21
C SER A 74 -14.19 5.28 10.06
N GLU A 75 -15.16 6.12 10.41
CA GLU A 75 -16.43 5.68 11.01
C GLU A 75 -17.51 5.38 9.95
N GLY A 76 -17.15 5.47 8.65
CA GLY A 76 -18.06 5.25 7.54
C GLY A 76 -18.20 3.80 7.09
N PRO A 77 -18.84 3.59 5.92
CA PRO A 77 -19.08 2.26 5.33
C PRO A 77 -17.83 1.42 5.10
N VAL A 78 -16.66 2.05 4.96
CA VAL A 78 -15.35 1.38 4.90
C VAL A 78 -14.53 1.75 6.14
N PRO A 79 -14.70 1.02 7.27
CA PRO A 79 -14.01 1.36 8.52
C PRO A 79 -12.52 1.06 8.51
N LEU A 80 -12.03 0.24 7.59
CA LEU A 80 -10.63 -0.12 7.48
C LEU A 80 -10.24 -0.41 6.04
N LEU A 81 -9.16 0.21 5.61
CA LEU A 81 -8.44 -0.12 4.39
C LEU A 81 -6.96 -0.25 4.75
N MET A 82 -6.32 -1.35 4.36
CA MET A 82 -4.94 -1.61 4.77
C MET A 82 -4.13 -2.26 3.66
N ILE A 83 -2.97 -1.69 3.37
CA ILE A 83 -1.97 -2.22 2.46
C ILE A 83 -0.66 -2.36 3.21
N GLU A 84 0.03 -3.46 2.98
CA GLU A 84 1.42 -3.67 3.37
C GLU A 84 2.24 -3.95 2.12
N CYS A 85 3.36 -3.26 1.97
CA CYS A 85 4.31 -3.47 0.89
C CYS A 85 5.73 -3.48 1.46
N SER A 86 6.48 -4.56 1.23
CA SER A 86 7.86 -4.66 1.70
C SER A 86 8.85 -3.95 0.77
N SER A 87 10.05 -3.67 1.28
CA SER A 87 11.19 -3.20 0.47
C SER A 87 11.55 -4.17 -0.66
N GLU A 88 11.21 -5.44 -0.54
CA GLU A 88 11.34 -6.48 -1.60
C GLU A 88 10.18 -6.48 -2.61
N ARG A 89 9.27 -5.49 -2.53
CA ARG A 89 8.08 -5.35 -3.38
C ARG A 89 7.09 -6.50 -3.28
N GLU A 90 6.96 -7.05 -2.09
CA GLU A 90 5.90 -8.00 -1.75
C GLU A 90 4.72 -7.24 -1.17
N ILE A 91 3.56 -7.35 -1.82
CA ILE A 91 2.37 -6.57 -1.47
C ILE A 91 1.21 -7.45 -1.04
N ARG A 92 0.44 -6.98 -0.06
CA ARG A 92 -0.85 -7.53 0.34
C ARG A 92 -1.78 -6.43 0.82
N GLY A 93 -3.08 -6.66 0.74
CA GLY A 93 -4.07 -5.67 1.13
C GLY A 93 -5.39 -6.29 1.55
N LEU A 94 -6.18 -5.52 2.29
CA LEU A 94 -7.54 -5.85 2.66
C LEU A 94 -8.36 -4.57 2.90
N ALA A 95 -9.67 -4.69 2.74
CA ALA A 95 -10.65 -3.71 3.22
C ALA A 95 -11.71 -4.40 4.08
N ARG A 96 -12.18 -3.70 5.13
CA ARG A 96 -13.42 -4.03 5.82
C ARG A 96 -14.49 -3.05 5.36
N TYR A 97 -15.69 -3.52 5.12
CA TYR A 97 -16.76 -2.72 4.56
C TYR A 97 -18.13 -3.26 4.94
N ASP A 98 -19.11 -2.38 4.93
CA ASP A 98 -20.54 -2.74 5.00
C ASP A 98 -21.16 -2.52 3.60
N ALA A 99 -21.28 -3.60 2.83
CA ALA A 99 -21.79 -3.56 1.46
C ALA A 99 -23.20 -2.96 1.36
N SER A 100 -24.00 -3.02 2.41
CA SER A 100 -25.36 -2.48 2.42
C SER A 100 -25.42 -0.95 2.39
N GLN A 101 -24.31 -0.29 2.73
CA GLN A 101 -24.20 1.16 2.82
C GLN A 101 -23.37 1.77 1.66
N ILE A 102 -22.90 0.96 0.71
CA ILE A 102 -22.04 1.42 -0.39
C ILE A 102 -22.84 1.50 -1.68
N ALA A 103 -23.04 2.72 -2.17
CA ALA A 103 -23.66 2.95 -3.48
C ALA A 103 -22.68 2.60 -4.62
N PRO A 104 -23.15 2.24 -5.83
CA PRO A 104 -22.26 1.93 -6.95
C PRO A 104 -21.35 3.08 -7.41
N ASP A 105 -21.74 4.31 -7.12
CA ASP A 105 -21.03 5.56 -7.44
C ASP A 105 -20.46 6.25 -6.19
N ALA A 106 -20.29 5.47 -5.09
CA ALA A 106 -19.78 6.01 -3.81
C ALA A 106 -18.37 6.61 -3.98
N THR A 107 -18.22 7.84 -3.53
CA THR A 107 -16.94 8.58 -3.51
C THR A 107 -16.08 8.18 -2.31
N LEU A 108 -14.83 8.65 -2.27
CA LEU A 108 -13.96 8.50 -1.10
C LEU A 108 -14.64 9.05 0.16
N ALA A 109 -15.26 10.24 0.08
CA ALA A 109 -15.93 10.88 1.20
C ALA A 109 -17.18 10.10 1.67
N ASP A 110 -17.90 9.43 0.77
CA ASP A 110 -19.04 8.59 1.12
C ASP A 110 -18.58 7.30 1.81
N MET A 111 -17.50 6.68 1.34
CA MET A 111 -16.97 5.44 1.88
C MET A 111 -16.20 5.64 3.20
N MET A 112 -15.43 6.72 3.28
CA MET A 112 -14.53 7.00 4.42
C MET A 112 -14.65 8.44 4.94
N PRO A 113 -15.84 8.88 5.38
CA PRO A 113 -16.03 10.23 5.95
C PRO A 113 -15.13 10.46 7.16
N ASN A 114 -14.50 11.64 7.23
CA ASN A 114 -13.53 12.01 8.28
C ASN A 114 -12.43 10.97 8.46
N GLY A 115 -12.09 10.28 7.38
CA GLY A 115 -11.08 9.23 7.39
C GLY A 115 -9.68 9.78 7.60
N VAL A 116 -8.83 8.98 8.25
CA VAL A 116 -7.41 9.25 8.39
C VAL A 116 -6.60 8.03 7.93
N LEU A 117 -5.51 8.28 7.25
CA LEU A 117 -4.58 7.25 6.82
C LEU A 117 -3.25 7.41 7.55
N ALA A 118 -2.87 6.37 8.29
CA ALA A 118 -1.53 6.26 8.86
C ALA A 118 -0.58 5.66 7.82
N LEU A 119 0.42 6.43 7.41
CA LEU A 119 1.56 5.97 6.63
C LEU A 119 2.68 5.61 7.60
N THR A 120 3.01 4.33 7.67
CA THR A 120 4.04 3.82 8.57
C THR A 120 5.16 3.18 7.79
N VAL A 121 6.39 3.64 8.01
CA VAL A 121 7.61 2.96 7.57
C VAL A 121 8.18 2.25 8.79
N ASP A 122 8.23 0.93 8.73
CA ASP A 122 8.71 0.04 9.81
C ASP A 122 10.00 -0.66 9.34
N PRO A 123 11.16 -0.04 9.52
CA PRO A 123 12.41 -0.58 9.03
C PRO A 123 12.86 -1.76 9.91
N THR A 124 13.56 -2.75 9.30
CA THR A 124 14.19 -3.86 10.02
C THR A 124 15.25 -3.39 11.03
N GLN A 125 15.87 -2.25 10.75
CA GLN A 125 16.81 -1.57 11.64
C GLN A 125 16.52 -0.07 11.63
N GLY A 126 16.52 0.54 12.81
CA GLY A 126 16.29 1.97 12.99
C GLY A 126 14.96 2.28 13.67
N GLN A 127 14.53 3.53 13.57
CA GLN A 127 13.30 3.98 14.20
C GLN A 127 12.12 3.91 13.20
N ARG A 128 11.00 3.43 13.70
CA ARG A 128 9.72 3.47 13.00
C ARG A 128 9.29 4.92 12.78
N TYR A 129 8.91 5.24 11.55
CA TYR A 129 8.32 6.53 11.19
C TYR A 129 6.83 6.37 10.94
N GLN A 130 6.04 7.34 11.38
CA GLN A 130 4.61 7.38 11.09
C GLN A 130 4.20 8.81 10.74
N GLY A 131 3.52 8.94 9.61
CA GLY A 131 2.84 10.15 9.18
C GLY A 131 1.32 9.93 9.15
N ILE A 132 0.56 11.01 9.32
CA ILE A 132 -0.90 11.00 9.22
C ILE A 132 -1.31 11.79 7.99
N VAL A 133 -2.13 11.18 7.14
CA VAL A 133 -2.72 11.75 5.94
C VAL A 133 -4.21 11.89 6.20
N ASP A 134 -4.72 13.10 6.21
CA ASP A 134 -6.16 13.33 6.28
C ASP A 134 -6.81 12.95 4.93
N LEU A 135 -7.93 12.23 4.98
CA LEU A 135 -8.70 11.85 3.79
C LEU A 135 -9.76 12.92 3.48
N ASP A 136 -9.31 14.16 3.31
CA ASP A 136 -10.13 15.34 3.08
C ASP A 136 -10.17 15.81 1.61
N GLY A 137 -9.37 15.17 0.74
CA GLY A 137 -9.40 15.39 -0.70
C GLY A 137 -10.54 14.64 -1.40
N ALA A 138 -10.83 14.99 -2.65
CA ALA A 138 -11.82 14.29 -3.46
C ALA A 138 -11.35 12.87 -3.83
N THR A 139 -10.04 12.63 -3.89
CA THR A 139 -9.42 11.35 -4.23
C THR A 139 -8.24 11.03 -3.29
N LEU A 140 -7.83 9.75 -3.23
CA LEU A 140 -6.61 9.36 -2.52
C LEU A 140 -5.36 10.07 -3.07
N ALA A 141 -5.29 10.29 -4.38
CA ALA A 141 -4.19 11.00 -5.02
C ALA A 141 -4.07 12.44 -4.50
N GLU A 142 -5.18 13.15 -4.32
CA GLU A 142 -5.20 14.49 -3.72
C GLU A 142 -4.77 14.46 -2.25
N CYS A 143 -5.29 13.52 -1.45
CA CYS A 143 -4.91 13.37 -0.05
C CYS A 143 -3.40 13.17 0.11
N PHE A 144 -2.81 12.25 -0.66
CA PHE A 144 -1.35 12.04 -0.65
C PHE A 144 -0.59 13.29 -1.12
N THR A 145 -1.05 13.94 -2.19
CA THR A 145 -0.43 15.17 -2.70
C THR A 145 -0.38 16.26 -1.62
N ASN A 146 -1.52 16.51 -0.95
CA ASN A 146 -1.63 17.49 0.12
C ASN A 146 -0.69 17.17 1.28
N TYR A 147 -0.65 15.90 1.71
CA TYR A 147 0.23 15.44 2.77
C TYR A 147 1.72 15.72 2.45
N PHE A 148 2.19 15.36 1.25
CA PHE A 148 3.60 15.54 0.89
C PHE A 148 3.98 17.01 0.73
N VAL A 149 3.10 17.85 0.24
CA VAL A 149 3.31 19.31 0.18
C VAL A 149 3.46 19.90 1.58
N MET A 150 2.61 19.48 2.54
CA MET A 150 2.62 20.03 3.89
C MET A 150 3.73 19.46 4.77
N SER A 151 4.02 18.15 4.68
CA SER A 151 4.90 17.44 5.63
C SER A 151 6.36 17.42 5.20
N GLN A 152 6.65 17.34 3.90
CA GLN A 152 8.01 17.13 3.39
C GLN A 152 8.58 18.32 2.62
N GLN A 153 7.81 19.37 2.40
CA GLN A 153 8.20 20.57 1.63
C GLN A 153 8.79 20.24 0.24
N THR A 154 8.56 19.03 -0.25
CA THR A 154 8.96 18.58 -1.59
C THR A 154 7.74 18.49 -2.47
N GLY A 155 7.76 19.13 -3.63
CA GLY A 155 6.72 18.97 -4.63
C GLY A 155 6.56 17.48 -4.98
N THR A 156 5.43 16.89 -4.61
CA THR A 156 5.09 15.50 -4.94
C THR A 156 3.65 15.46 -5.40
N ARG A 157 3.38 14.78 -6.51
CA ARG A 157 2.06 14.64 -7.10
C ARG A 157 1.78 13.20 -7.43
N PHE A 158 0.53 12.79 -7.24
CA PHE A 158 0.05 11.43 -7.51
C PHE A 158 -1.11 11.47 -8.51
N TRP A 159 -1.13 10.47 -9.38
CA TRP A 159 -2.27 10.07 -10.22
C TRP A 159 -2.46 8.59 -9.99
N LEU A 160 -3.63 8.20 -9.49
CA LEU A 160 -3.95 6.83 -9.07
C LEU A 160 -5.28 6.44 -9.68
N TYR A 161 -5.34 5.29 -10.35
CA TYR A 161 -6.55 4.79 -10.96
C TYR A 161 -6.63 3.27 -10.83
N ALA A 162 -7.84 2.76 -10.62
CA ALA A 162 -8.14 1.33 -10.64
C ALA A 162 -9.54 1.08 -11.22
N ASP A 163 -9.71 -0.03 -11.94
CA ASP A 163 -10.96 -0.40 -12.62
C ASP A 163 -11.52 -1.76 -12.17
N GLY A 164 -11.00 -2.32 -11.05
CA GLY A 164 -11.34 -3.66 -10.57
C GLY A 164 -10.58 -4.79 -11.26
N ARG A 165 -9.80 -4.49 -12.30
CA ARG A 165 -8.91 -5.43 -12.99
C ARG A 165 -7.45 -4.98 -12.94
N ASN A 166 -7.23 -3.72 -13.25
CA ASN A 166 -5.92 -3.07 -13.23
C ASN A 166 -5.89 -2.00 -12.14
N ALA A 167 -4.77 -1.84 -11.47
CA ALA A 167 -4.48 -0.69 -10.64
C ALA A 167 -3.16 -0.08 -11.11
N ARG A 168 -3.20 1.20 -11.44
CA ARG A 168 -2.07 1.93 -12.03
C ARG A 168 -1.85 3.25 -11.34
N GLY A 169 -0.62 3.73 -11.38
CA GLY A 169 -0.29 5.03 -10.79
C GLY A 169 0.94 5.67 -11.43
N LEU A 170 0.93 6.99 -11.37
CA LEU A 170 2.06 7.85 -11.68
C LEU A 170 2.36 8.70 -10.45
N LEU A 171 3.62 8.78 -10.08
CA LEU A 171 4.15 9.71 -9.09
C LEU A 171 5.18 10.61 -9.76
N LEU A 172 5.07 11.93 -9.53
CA LEU A 172 6.13 12.90 -9.80
C LEU A 172 6.64 13.47 -8.50
N GLN A 173 7.95 13.64 -8.40
CA GLN A 173 8.60 14.23 -7.24
C GLN A 173 9.71 15.18 -7.65
N GLN A 174 9.68 16.38 -7.07
CA GLN A 174 10.73 17.35 -7.19
C GLN A 174 11.95 16.90 -6.34
N LEU A 175 13.14 16.99 -6.92
CA LEU A 175 14.39 16.66 -6.25
C LEU A 175 15.04 17.93 -5.66
N PRO A 176 16.02 17.81 -4.76
CA PRO A 176 16.86 18.94 -4.36
C PRO A 176 17.48 19.66 -5.56
N ALA A 177 17.63 20.97 -5.47
CA ALA A 177 18.21 21.79 -6.54
C ALA A 177 19.65 21.36 -6.86
N ASP A 178 19.87 20.93 -8.10
CA ASP A 178 21.18 20.55 -8.64
C ASP A 178 21.40 21.16 -10.03
N ARG A 179 20.45 20.96 -10.93
CA ARG A 179 20.48 21.42 -12.33
C ARG A 179 19.90 22.82 -12.48
N LEU A 180 18.70 23.03 -11.95
CA LEU A 180 18.00 24.32 -11.96
C LEU A 180 18.23 25.03 -10.63
N ARG A 181 19.19 25.95 -10.60
CA ARG A 181 19.59 26.67 -9.38
C ARG A 181 18.73 27.88 -9.09
N ASP A 182 18.14 28.49 -10.14
CA ASP A 182 17.22 29.58 -9.99
C ASP A 182 15.88 29.07 -9.47
N PRO A 183 15.38 29.56 -8.31
CA PRO A 183 14.12 29.11 -7.73
C PRO A 183 12.89 29.36 -8.62
N GLU A 184 12.87 30.47 -9.38
CA GLU A 184 11.76 30.81 -10.25
C GLU A 184 11.73 29.87 -11.48
N GLU A 185 12.88 29.60 -12.07
CA GLU A 185 13.02 28.68 -13.19
C GLU A 185 12.65 27.25 -12.76
N ARG A 186 13.09 26.85 -11.57
CA ARG A 186 12.79 25.53 -10.99
C ARG A 186 11.29 25.35 -10.72
N GLU A 187 10.64 26.36 -10.16
CA GLU A 187 9.20 26.34 -9.92
C GLU A 187 8.41 26.32 -11.24
N ALA A 188 8.80 27.16 -12.22
CA ALA A 188 8.18 27.16 -13.54
C ALA A 188 8.31 25.78 -14.24
N ASN A 189 9.47 25.15 -14.15
CA ASN A 189 9.69 23.80 -14.70
C ASN A 189 8.82 22.76 -13.97
N TRP A 190 8.74 22.79 -12.63
CA TRP A 190 7.88 21.89 -11.86
C TRP A 190 6.39 22.05 -12.25
N GLN A 191 5.92 23.30 -12.38
CA GLN A 191 4.56 23.58 -12.83
C GLN A 191 4.30 23.06 -14.25
N HIS A 192 5.26 23.22 -15.15
CA HIS A 192 5.19 22.69 -16.51
C HIS A 192 5.04 21.15 -16.52
N LEU A 193 5.94 20.43 -15.84
CA LEU A 193 5.91 18.96 -15.79
C LEU A 193 4.62 18.42 -15.15
N THR A 194 4.15 19.08 -14.11
CA THR A 194 2.89 18.68 -13.45
C THR A 194 1.66 19.02 -14.27
N ALA A 195 1.67 20.13 -15.03
CA ALA A 195 0.60 20.47 -15.94
C ALA A 195 0.46 19.45 -17.07
N LEU A 196 1.58 18.99 -17.65
CA LEU A 196 1.58 17.93 -18.64
C LEU A 196 1.02 16.61 -18.05
N ALA A 197 1.48 16.19 -16.87
CA ALA A 197 0.96 15.00 -16.21
C ALA A 197 -0.53 15.10 -15.88
N SER A 198 -1.03 16.29 -15.58
CA SER A 198 -2.46 16.51 -15.27
C SER A 198 -3.39 16.33 -16.47
N THR A 199 -2.85 16.19 -17.67
CA THR A 199 -3.63 15.83 -18.87
C THR A 199 -3.87 14.32 -18.99
N LEU A 200 -3.18 13.51 -18.18
CA LEU A 200 -3.30 12.06 -18.19
C LEU A 200 -4.69 11.64 -17.70
N THR A 201 -5.40 10.92 -18.53
CA THR A 201 -6.71 10.36 -18.18
C THR A 201 -6.59 8.97 -17.55
N ALA A 202 -7.63 8.55 -16.83
CA ALA A 202 -7.72 7.20 -16.28
C ALA A 202 -7.61 6.13 -17.37
N ASP A 203 -8.33 6.30 -18.47
CA ASP A 203 -8.32 5.36 -19.61
C ASP A 203 -6.91 5.21 -20.20
N GLU A 204 -6.16 6.30 -20.33
CA GLU A 204 -4.80 6.25 -20.86
C GLU A 204 -3.87 5.52 -19.89
N LEU A 205 -3.90 5.87 -18.60
CA LEU A 205 -3.01 5.22 -17.64
C LEU A 205 -3.33 3.74 -17.47
N LEU A 206 -4.62 3.34 -17.50
CA LEU A 206 -5.03 1.95 -17.33
C LEU A 206 -4.77 1.08 -18.57
N SER A 207 -4.77 1.66 -19.79
CA SER A 207 -4.72 0.89 -21.04
C SER A 207 -3.37 0.91 -21.76
N LEU A 208 -2.57 1.97 -21.60
CA LEU A 208 -1.32 2.14 -22.34
C LEU A 208 -0.12 1.57 -21.56
N ASP A 209 0.93 1.19 -22.28
CA ASP A 209 2.23 0.88 -21.66
C ASP A 209 2.95 2.15 -21.20
N ASN A 210 3.92 1.97 -20.29
CA ASN A 210 4.62 3.10 -19.66
C ASN A 210 5.40 3.98 -20.66
N GLU A 211 6.02 3.39 -21.68
CA GLU A 211 6.77 4.16 -22.71
C GLU A 211 5.80 5.05 -23.49
N THR A 212 4.65 4.50 -23.88
CA THR A 212 3.60 5.24 -24.59
C THR A 212 3.05 6.37 -23.72
N VAL A 213 2.76 6.12 -22.43
CA VAL A 213 2.32 7.15 -21.49
C VAL A 213 3.34 8.27 -21.38
N LEU A 214 4.62 7.96 -21.14
CA LEU A 214 5.68 8.94 -21.01
C LEU A 214 5.91 9.71 -22.30
N HIS A 215 5.88 9.06 -23.46
CA HIS A 215 6.01 9.72 -24.75
C HIS A 215 4.85 10.71 -25.00
N ARG A 216 3.62 10.36 -24.67
CA ARG A 216 2.46 11.25 -24.83
C ARG A 216 2.52 12.46 -23.93
N LEU A 217 2.98 12.29 -22.68
CA LEU A 217 3.09 13.39 -21.72
C LEU A 217 4.32 14.26 -21.97
N TYR A 218 5.47 13.66 -22.30
CA TYR A 218 6.79 14.27 -22.19
C TYR A 218 7.67 14.09 -23.42
N HIS A 219 7.10 14.00 -24.65
CA HIS A 219 7.88 13.81 -25.88
C HIS A 219 8.83 14.97 -26.22
N GLU A 220 8.60 16.16 -25.64
CA GLU A 220 9.48 17.31 -25.77
C GLU A 220 10.56 17.38 -24.68
N GLU A 221 10.46 16.51 -23.65
CA GLU A 221 11.37 16.46 -22.53
C GLU A 221 12.40 15.33 -22.69
N ALA A 222 13.62 15.55 -22.18
CA ALA A 222 14.63 14.50 -22.12
C ALA A 222 14.37 13.52 -20.99
N VAL A 223 13.51 12.53 -21.22
CA VAL A 223 13.13 11.52 -20.23
C VAL A 223 14.01 10.27 -20.39
N ARG A 224 14.57 9.82 -19.27
CA ARG A 224 15.28 8.54 -19.17
C ARG A 224 14.49 7.56 -18.33
N LEU A 225 14.05 6.47 -18.95
CA LEU A 225 13.33 5.37 -18.32
C LEU A 225 14.31 4.30 -17.85
N PHE A 226 14.12 3.78 -16.64
CA PHE A 226 14.94 2.71 -16.06
C PHE A 226 14.27 1.34 -16.22
N ASP A 227 15.02 0.28 -15.89
CA ASP A 227 14.49 -1.08 -15.90
C ASP A 227 13.33 -1.24 -14.90
N VAL A 228 12.37 -2.07 -15.28
CA VAL A 228 11.24 -2.43 -14.43
C VAL A 228 11.68 -3.18 -13.18
N GLN A 229 10.98 -2.98 -12.10
CA GLN A 229 11.18 -3.67 -10.84
C GLN A 229 9.93 -4.48 -10.51
N PRO A 230 9.99 -5.82 -10.55
CA PRO A 230 8.81 -6.66 -10.37
C PRO A 230 8.19 -6.50 -8.98
N LEU A 231 6.87 -6.59 -8.93
CA LEU A 231 6.04 -6.67 -7.73
C LEU A 231 5.34 -8.02 -7.68
N ARG A 232 5.01 -8.48 -6.51
CA ARG A 232 4.22 -9.70 -6.35
C ARG A 232 3.34 -9.66 -5.12
N PHE A 233 2.19 -10.29 -5.22
CA PHE A 233 1.40 -10.60 -4.04
C PHE A 233 2.13 -11.62 -3.17
N ARG A 234 2.25 -11.34 -1.88
CA ARG A 234 2.71 -12.31 -0.89
C ARG A 234 2.13 -12.02 0.48
N CYS A 235 1.44 -13.01 1.03
CA CYS A 235 1.01 -12.95 2.41
C CYS A 235 2.11 -13.49 3.33
N SER A 236 2.50 -12.70 4.32
CA SER A 236 3.49 -13.09 5.33
C SER A 236 2.88 -13.81 6.54
N CYS A 237 1.61 -14.30 6.43
CA CYS A 237 1.01 -15.09 7.49
C CYS A 237 1.70 -16.45 7.63
N SER A 238 1.69 -16.95 8.84
CA SER A 238 2.20 -18.30 9.13
C SER A 238 1.47 -18.87 10.36
N ARG A 239 1.53 -20.19 10.51
CA ARG A 239 1.02 -20.87 11.71
C ARG A 239 1.66 -20.32 12.98
N GLU A 240 2.96 -20.04 12.95
CA GLU A 240 3.69 -19.46 14.08
C GLU A 240 3.16 -18.08 14.48
N ARG A 241 2.97 -17.16 13.51
CA ARG A 241 2.38 -15.82 13.78
C ARG A 241 0.96 -15.92 14.33
N SER A 242 0.16 -16.85 13.80
CA SER A 242 -1.21 -17.10 14.30
C SER A 242 -1.18 -17.70 15.70
N GLY A 243 -0.24 -18.59 15.99
CA GLY A 243 -0.02 -19.14 17.32
C GLY A 243 0.43 -18.08 18.34
N ASN A 244 1.28 -17.15 17.95
CA ASN A 244 1.71 -16.03 18.82
C ASN A 244 0.54 -15.11 19.24
N ALA A 245 -0.49 -14.96 18.39
CA ALA A 245 -1.71 -14.27 18.77
C ALA A 245 -2.45 -14.99 19.90
N LEU A 246 -2.48 -16.35 19.89
CA LEU A 246 -3.07 -17.15 20.97
C LEU A 246 -2.24 -17.06 22.25
N VAL A 247 -0.91 -17.06 22.15
CA VAL A 247 -0.02 -16.86 23.32
C VAL A 247 -0.30 -15.52 24.00
N SER A 248 -0.61 -14.47 23.24
CA SER A 248 -0.93 -13.16 23.77
C SER A 248 -2.26 -13.11 24.55
N LEU A 249 -3.18 -14.05 24.33
CA LEU A 249 -4.43 -14.19 25.09
C LEU A 249 -4.21 -14.82 26.48
N GLY A 250 -3.14 -15.58 26.64
CA GLY A 250 -2.88 -16.36 27.85
C GLY A 250 -3.40 -17.80 27.78
N LEU A 251 -2.73 -18.71 28.52
CA LEU A 251 -2.99 -20.14 28.46
C LEU A 251 -4.43 -20.51 28.83
N GLU A 252 -4.97 -19.93 29.92
CA GLU A 252 -6.30 -20.26 30.41
C GLU A 252 -7.39 -19.90 29.40
N ASP A 253 -7.28 -18.71 28.78
CA ASP A 253 -8.25 -18.24 27.81
C ASP A 253 -8.16 -19.00 26.50
N ALA A 254 -6.94 -19.32 26.04
CA ALA A 254 -6.74 -20.18 24.87
C ALA A 254 -7.32 -21.58 25.08
N GLN A 255 -7.16 -22.19 26.28
CA GLN A 255 -7.73 -23.49 26.60
C GLN A 255 -9.28 -23.44 26.68
N LYS A 256 -9.85 -22.38 27.25
CA LYS A 256 -11.32 -22.18 27.25
C LYS A 256 -11.87 -22.12 25.83
N LEU A 257 -11.21 -21.32 24.94
CA LEU A 257 -11.61 -21.20 23.54
C LEU A 257 -11.58 -22.55 22.81
N VAL A 258 -10.57 -23.41 23.05
CA VAL A 258 -10.55 -24.78 22.49
C VAL A 258 -11.78 -25.57 22.89
N VAL A 259 -12.17 -25.52 24.17
CA VAL A 259 -13.34 -26.26 24.67
C VAL A 259 -14.64 -25.68 24.08
N GLU A 260 -14.79 -24.36 24.06
CA GLU A 260 -15.96 -23.65 23.53
C GLU A 260 -16.17 -23.89 22.03
N HIS A 261 -15.08 -24.04 21.27
CA HIS A 261 -15.11 -24.32 19.84
C HIS A 261 -15.05 -25.81 19.47
N GLY A 262 -15.35 -26.70 20.41
CA GLY A 262 -15.51 -28.14 20.14
C GLY A 262 -14.20 -28.90 19.92
N GLY A 263 -13.08 -28.39 20.46
CA GLY A 263 -11.79 -29.11 20.48
C GLY A 263 -10.68 -28.46 19.67
N SER A 264 -10.95 -27.45 18.88
CA SER A 264 -9.93 -26.69 18.13
C SER A 264 -10.31 -25.23 17.93
N ILE A 265 -9.31 -24.35 17.90
CA ILE A 265 -9.45 -22.93 17.52
C ILE A 265 -9.09 -22.80 16.04
N GLU A 266 -9.95 -22.11 15.30
CA GLU A 266 -9.73 -21.77 13.90
C GLU A 266 -9.34 -20.29 13.80
N ILE A 267 -8.21 -19.99 13.16
CA ILE A 267 -7.74 -18.62 12.91
C ILE A 267 -7.57 -18.45 11.40
N ASP A 268 -8.40 -17.59 10.83
CA ASP A 268 -8.29 -17.22 9.42
C ASP A 268 -7.43 -15.95 9.26
N CYS A 269 -6.48 -15.99 8.34
CA CYS A 269 -5.72 -14.80 7.97
C CYS A 269 -6.63 -13.81 7.23
N GLN A 270 -6.78 -12.61 7.75
CA GLN A 270 -7.66 -11.59 7.15
C GLN A 270 -7.19 -11.11 5.77
N PHE A 271 -5.90 -11.26 5.42
CA PHE A 271 -5.36 -10.87 4.13
C PHE A 271 -5.55 -11.92 3.03
N CYS A 272 -5.38 -13.20 3.33
CA CYS A 272 -5.36 -14.25 2.31
C CYS A 272 -6.35 -15.39 2.56
N ASN A 273 -7.10 -15.36 3.67
CA ASN A 273 -8.04 -16.39 4.10
C ASN A 273 -7.41 -17.77 4.36
N GLU A 274 -6.06 -17.82 4.49
CA GLU A 274 -5.39 -19.06 4.93
C GLU A 274 -5.84 -19.40 6.34
N ARG A 275 -6.21 -20.66 6.53
CA ARG A 275 -6.78 -21.15 7.76
C ARG A 275 -5.78 -21.94 8.57
N TYR A 276 -5.66 -21.60 9.84
CA TYR A 276 -4.80 -22.27 10.82
C TYR A 276 -5.65 -22.86 11.94
N LEU A 277 -5.54 -24.17 12.15
CA LEU A 277 -6.23 -24.89 13.21
C LEU A 277 -5.28 -25.20 14.36
N PHE A 278 -5.73 -24.95 15.60
CA PHE A 278 -4.96 -25.23 16.82
C PHE A 278 -5.81 -26.06 17.77
N ASP A 279 -5.40 -27.29 18.03
CA ASP A 279 -6.02 -28.18 19.01
C ASP A 279 -5.43 -27.98 20.43
N ALA A 280 -5.91 -28.77 21.41
CA ALA A 280 -5.44 -28.68 22.80
C ALA A 280 -3.94 -29.04 22.94
N ALA A 281 -3.43 -29.94 22.09
CA ALA A 281 -2.02 -30.33 22.09
C ALA A 281 -1.15 -29.19 21.51
N ASP A 282 -1.60 -28.54 20.42
CA ASP A 282 -0.97 -27.36 19.84
C ASP A 282 -0.86 -26.22 20.85
N ILE A 283 -1.96 -25.92 21.57
CA ILE A 283 -1.96 -24.89 22.60
C ILE A 283 -0.93 -25.20 23.70
N THR A 284 -0.89 -26.43 24.17
CA THR A 284 0.07 -26.86 25.19
C THR A 284 1.51 -26.68 24.69
N GLN A 285 1.77 -27.03 23.45
CA GLN A 285 3.11 -26.87 22.83
C GLN A 285 3.51 -25.42 22.62
N LEU A 286 2.59 -24.56 22.16
CA LEU A 286 2.84 -23.13 21.98
C LEU A 286 3.28 -22.45 23.27
N PHE A 287 2.59 -22.74 24.37
CA PHE A 287 2.91 -22.16 25.68
C PHE A 287 4.15 -22.81 26.35
N ALA A 288 4.46 -24.07 26.09
CA ALA A 288 5.69 -24.69 26.52
C ALA A 288 6.93 -24.06 25.83
N GLY A 289 6.82 -23.70 24.54
CA GLY A 289 7.86 -23.01 23.79
C GLY A 289 8.00 -21.53 24.18
N ALA A 290 6.92 -20.86 24.56
CA ALA A 290 6.92 -19.47 25.02
C ALA A 290 7.38 -19.29 26.48
N GLY A 291 7.44 -20.36 27.27
CA GLY A 291 7.80 -20.35 28.69
C GLY A 291 9.31 -20.27 29.00
N VAL A 292 10.17 -20.00 28.03
CA VAL A 292 11.62 -19.89 28.23
C VAL A 292 12.10 -18.47 28.47
N ASP A 293 11.25 -17.43 28.27
CA ASP A 293 11.56 -16.05 28.61
C ASP A 293 10.74 -15.59 29.83
N THR A 294 11.17 -16.00 31.03
CA THR A 294 10.76 -15.30 32.26
C THR A 294 11.46 -13.94 32.29
N PRO A 295 10.74 -12.80 32.38
CA PRO A 295 11.36 -11.54 32.66
C PRO A 295 11.97 -11.60 34.08
N SER A 296 13.26 -11.46 34.19
CA SER A 296 13.92 -11.27 35.47
C SER A 296 13.40 -9.98 36.12
N ASP A 297 12.71 -10.16 37.23
CA ASP A 297 12.37 -9.12 38.18
C ASP A 297 13.66 -8.38 38.63
N THR A 298 13.91 -7.22 38.08
CA THR A 298 14.91 -6.30 38.59
C THR A 298 14.23 -4.97 38.87
N ARG A 299 13.68 -4.90 40.10
CA ARG A 299 13.50 -3.63 40.80
C ARG A 299 14.85 -3.01 41.04
N HIS A 300 15.07 -1.82 40.48
CA HIS A 300 15.75 -0.71 41.19
C HIS A 300 15.33 0.61 40.54
#